data_15ad6e1a3b2764fd725adc71f334a4c4
#
_entry.id   15ad6e1a3b2764fd725adc71f334a4c4
#
_cell.length_a   1.000
_cell.length_b   1.000
_cell.length_c   1.000
_cell.angle_alpha   90.00
_cell.angle_beta   90.00
_cell.angle_gamma   90.00
#
_symmetry.space_group_name_H-M   'P 1'
#
loop_
_entity.id
_entity.type
_entity.pdbx_description
1 polymer ?
#
loop_
_entity_poly.entity_id
_entity_poly.type
_entity_poly.pdbx_seq_one_letter_code
_entity_poly.pdbx_strand_id
1 'polypeptide(L)'
;MTNITQRPWGYYQVLHQVGNHVKLKELTVMPGQRLSMQRHEHRAEFWFVAEGQATVYTVNPHSTEYEVMEKPRQHEHCWIELGEWHQLCNDTDQPLKLIEIQYGADCVEQDIERR
;
A
#
# COMPACT_ATOMS: atom_id res chain seq x y z
N MET A 1 7.55 11.06 19.60
CA MET A 1 6.14 10.64 19.53
C MET A 1 5.75 10.42 18.08
N THR A 2 5.24 9.24 17.76
CA THR A 2 4.83 8.93 16.40
C THR A 2 3.38 9.33 16.19
N ASN A 3 3.12 10.01 15.08
CA ASN A 3 1.77 10.42 14.72
C ASN A 3 1.11 9.31 13.91
N ILE A 4 0.00 8.79 14.44
CA ILE A 4 -0.81 7.79 13.76
C ILE A 4 -1.93 8.51 13.03
N THR A 5 -2.10 8.17 11.75
CA THR A 5 -3.20 8.68 10.93
C THR A 5 -4.26 7.60 10.80
N GLN A 6 -5.47 7.89 11.31
CA GLN A 6 -6.59 6.95 11.24
C GLN A 6 -7.24 6.97 9.85
N ARG A 7 -7.66 5.80 9.39
CA ARG A 7 -8.36 5.61 8.11
C ARG A 7 -9.49 4.60 8.32
N PRO A 8 -10.49 4.54 7.43
CA PRO A 8 -11.57 3.56 7.56
C PRO A 8 -11.08 2.10 7.61
N TRP A 9 -9.94 1.80 6.97
CA TRP A 9 -9.39 0.45 6.90
C TRP A 9 -8.42 0.12 8.04
N GLY A 10 -8.05 1.09 8.87
CA GLY A 10 -7.06 0.90 9.93
C GLY A 10 -6.29 2.18 10.20
N TYR A 11 -4.97 2.11 10.15
CA TYR A 11 -4.16 3.29 10.42
C TYR A 11 -2.76 3.14 9.84
N TYR A 12 -2.05 4.27 9.73
CA TYR A 12 -0.64 4.25 9.34
C TYR A 12 0.16 5.29 10.10
N GLN A 13 1.47 5.14 10.07
CA GLN A 13 2.39 6.13 10.59
C GLN A 13 3.62 6.23 9.68
N VAL A 14 4.13 7.45 9.53
CA VAL A 14 5.37 7.69 8.81
C VAL A 14 6.52 7.44 9.80
N LEU A 15 7.38 6.49 9.49
CA LEU A 15 8.50 6.12 10.35
C LEU A 15 9.75 6.94 10.04
N HIS A 16 9.96 7.28 8.78
CA HIS A 16 11.12 8.03 8.33
C HIS A 16 10.87 8.64 6.96
N GLN A 17 11.55 9.73 6.68
CA GLN A 17 11.42 10.42 5.40
C GLN A 17 12.75 11.07 5.05
N VAL A 18 13.17 10.93 3.80
CA VAL A 18 14.38 11.57 3.28
C VAL A 18 13.94 12.51 2.16
N GLY A 19 13.88 13.81 2.45
CA GLY A 19 13.34 14.79 1.52
C GLY A 19 11.94 14.40 1.07
N ASN A 20 11.64 14.62 -0.22
CA ASN A 20 10.38 14.21 -0.82
C ASN A 20 10.54 12.97 -1.69
N HIS A 21 11.70 12.32 -1.68
CA HIS A 21 11.97 11.22 -2.61
C HIS A 21 11.99 9.83 -1.96
N VAL A 22 11.99 9.74 -0.62
CA VAL A 22 11.86 8.46 0.10
C VAL A 22 10.99 8.67 1.32
N LYS A 23 9.98 7.82 1.48
CA LYS A 23 9.11 7.83 2.66
C LYS A 23 8.88 6.40 3.11
N LEU A 24 9.11 6.14 4.39
CA LEU A 24 8.92 4.85 5.02
C LEU A 24 7.67 4.91 5.90
N LYS A 25 6.71 4.02 5.66
CA LYS A 25 5.46 3.95 6.41
C LYS A 25 5.24 2.57 6.99
N GLU A 26 4.55 2.51 8.12
CA GLU A 26 3.97 1.27 8.62
C GLU A 26 2.45 1.38 8.51
N LEU A 27 1.82 0.46 7.79
CA LEU A 27 0.38 0.38 7.65
C LEU A 27 -0.16 -0.79 8.46
N THR A 28 -1.28 -0.57 9.16
CA THR A 28 -2.03 -1.65 9.81
C THR A 28 -3.42 -1.68 9.16
N VAL A 29 -3.72 -2.80 8.51
CA VAL A 29 -5.01 -3.02 7.85
C VAL A 29 -5.79 -4.03 8.67
N MET A 30 -6.95 -3.62 9.16
CA MET A 30 -7.77 -4.46 10.02
C MET A 30 -8.39 -5.61 9.23
N PRO A 31 -8.77 -6.71 9.90
CA PRO A 31 -9.37 -7.87 9.22
C PRO A 31 -10.55 -7.47 8.33
N GLY A 32 -10.54 -7.96 7.10
CA GLY A 32 -11.61 -7.74 6.13
C GLY A 32 -11.63 -6.36 5.49
N GLN A 33 -10.67 -5.50 5.81
CA GLN A 33 -10.63 -4.13 5.30
C GLN A 33 -9.71 -4.02 4.08
N ARG A 34 -9.91 -2.94 3.33
CA ARG A 34 -9.13 -2.69 2.11
C ARG A 34 -8.97 -1.20 1.84
N LEU A 35 -7.87 -0.85 1.20
CA LEU A 35 -7.65 0.49 0.68
C LEU A 35 -8.35 0.62 -0.67
N SER A 36 -8.35 1.83 -1.24
CA SER A 36 -8.89 2.05 -2.58
C SER A 36 -7.97 1.44 -3.64
N MET A 37 -8.52 1.14 -4.81
CA MET A 37 -7.73 0.87 -6.00
C MET A 37 -7.14 2.21 -6.45
N GLN A 38 -5.80 2.30 -6.55
CA GLN A 38 -5.11 3.57 -6.76
C GLN A 38 -3.83 3.39 -7.56
N ARG A 39 -3.33 4.50 -8.12
CA ARG A 39 -2.02 4.55 -8.77
C ARG A 39 -1.35 5.89 -8.52
N HIS A 40 -0.03 5.94 -8.72
CA HIS A 40 0.80 7.12 -8.50
C HIS A 40 1.72 7.35 -9.69
N GLU A 41 1.91 8.63 -10.09
CA GLU A 41 2.72 8.97 -11.25
C GLU A 41 4.19 9.21 -10.91
N HIS A 42 4.48 9.63 -9.68
CA HIS A 42 5.81 10.13 -9.32
C HIS A 42 6.51 9.27 -8.27
N ARG A 43 5.91 8.15 -7.86
CA ARG A 43 6.53 7.24 -6.91
C ARG A 43 6.20 5.79 -7.21
N ALA A 44 7.17 4.92 -6.95
CA ALA A 44 6.99 3.48 -6.87
C ALA A 44 6.94 3.10 -5.39
N GLU A 45 6.58 1.86 -5.08
CA GLU A 45 6.50 1.40 -3.70
C GLU A 45 7.07 -0.01 -3.58
N PHE A 46 7.74 -0.24 -2.47
CA PHE A 46 8.19 -1.56 -2.05
C PHE A 46 7.42 -1.92 -0.79
N TRP A 47 6.76 -3.07 -0.79
CA TRP A 47 5.93 -3.52 0.33
C TRP A 47 6.50 -4.80 0.94
N PHE A 48 6.71 -4.76 2.25
CA PHE A 48 7.20 -5.91 3.03
C PHE A 48 6.15 -6.23 4.09
N VAL A 49 5.70 -7.49 4.14
CA VAL A 49 4.69 -7.92 5.11
C VAL A 49 5.38 -8.26 6.43
N ALA A 50 5.12 -7.45 7.45
CA ALA A 50 5.66 -7.68 8.79
C ALA A 50 4.86 -8.73 9.56
N GLU A 51 3.51 -8.68 9.43
CA GLU A 51 2.61 -9.63 10.08
C GLU A 51 1.38 -9.86 9.21
N GLY A 52 0.88 -11.07 9.16
CA GLY A 52 -0.35 -11.41 8.46
C GLY A 52 -0.12 -11.77 7.01
N GLN A 53 -1.15 -11.60 6.20
CA GLN A 53 -1.10 -11.87 4.77
C GLN A 53 -1.85 -10.78 4.01
N ALA A 54 -1.22 -10.22 3.00
CA ALA A 54 -1.84 -9.24 2.11
C ALA A 54 -2.41 -9.93 0.88
N THR A 55 -3.45 -9.35 0.32
CA THR A 55 -3.91 -9.65 -1.04
C THR A 55 -3.83 -8.35 -1.81
N VAL A 56 -3.09 -8.35 -2.91
CA VAL A 56 -2.90 -7.17 -3.74
C VAL A 56 -3.65 -7.39 -5.05
N TYR A 57 -4.61 -6.51 -5.31
CA TYR A 57 -5.38 -6.53 -6.55
C TYR A 57 -4.85 -5.48 -7.51
N THR A 58 -5.01 -5.76 -8.79
CA THR A 58 -4.79 -4.80 -9.86
C THR A 58 -6.02 -4.74 -10.76
N VAL A 59 -6.03 -3.79 -11.68
CA VAL A 59 -7.11 -3.67 -12.68
C VAL A 59 -6.49 -3.25 -14.00
N ASN A 60 -6.96 -3.89 -15.08
CA ASN A 60 -6.60 -3.46 -16.44
C ASN A 60 -7.34 -2.14 -16.72
N PRO A 61 -6.68 -1.11 -17.29
CA PRO A 61 -7.34 0.16 -17.60
C PRO A 61 -8.59 0.02 -18.45
N HIS A 62 -8.71 -1.04 -19.23
CA HIS A 62 -9.84 -1.30 -20.12
C HIS A 62 -10.88 -2.24 -19.55
N SER A 63 -10.77 -2.58 -18.26
CA SER A 63 -11.67 -3.52 -17.58
C SER A 63 -12.21 -2.90 -16.29
N THR A 64 -13.38 -3.40 -15.84
CA THR A 64 -13.93 -3.06 -14.54
C THR A 64 -13.66 -4.16 -13.51
N GLU A 65 -13.04 -5.25 -13.93
CA GLU A 65 -12.77 -6.40 -13.05
C GLU A 65 -11.40 -6.27 -12.40
N TYR A 66 -11.36 -6.51 -11.09
CA TYR A 66 -10.12 -6.55 -10.33
C TYR A 66 -9.57 -7.97 -10.33
N GLU A 67 -8.26 -8.09 -10.46
CA GLU A 67 -7.56 -9.37 -10.49
C GLU A 67 -6.52 -9.42 -9.38
N VAL A 68 -6.32 -10.59 -8.79
CA VAL A 68 -5.26 -10.79 -7.81
C VAL A 68 -3.91 -10.69 -8.53
N MET A 69 -3.07 -9.75 -8.09
CA MET A 69 -1.73 -9.58 -8.59
C MET A 69 -0.73 -10.42 -7.80
N GLU A 70 -0.81 -10.33 -6.46
CA GLU A 70 0.06 -11.05 -5.55
C GLU A 70 -0.62 -11.25 -4.21
N LYS A 71 -0.15 -12.28 -3.47
CA LYS A 71 -0.63 -12.55 -2.11
C LYS A 71 0.57 -12.76 -1.17
N PRO A 72 1.36 -11.72 -0.90
CA PRO A 72 2.53 -11.87 -0.06
C PRO A 72 2.14 -12.22 1.38
N ARG A 73 2.84 -13.24 1.92
CA ARG A 73 2.68 -13.68 3.30
C ARG A 73 3.72 -12.99 4.19
N GLN A 74 3.69 -13.30 5.47
CA GLN A 74 4.65 -12.74 6.43
C GLN A 74 6.08 -12.91 5.93
N HIS A 75 6.83 -11.82 5.96
CA HIS A 75 8.23 -11.70 5.54
C HIS A 75 8.46 -11.84 4.04
N GLU A 76 7.40 -11.83 3.25
CA GLU A 76 7.49 -11.71 1.80
C GLU A 76 7.26 -10.26 1.39
N HIS A 77 7.64 -9.93 0.15
CA HIS A 77 7.55 -8.57 -0.36
C HIS A 77 6.95 -8.55 -1.77
N CYS A 78 6.54 -7.38 -2.18
CA CYS A 78 6.18 -7.13 -3.56
C CYS A 78 6.51 -5.69 -3.95
N TRP A 79 6.58 -5.46 -5.26
CA TRP A 79 6.90 -4.16 -5.84
C TRP A 79 5.66 -3.60 -6.52
N ILE A 80 5.43 -2.29 -6.34
CA ILE A 80 4.39 -1.55 -7.04
C ILE A 80 5.12 -0.54 -7.94
N GLU A 81 4.94 -0.68 -9.24
CA GLU A 81 5.62 0.16 -10.21
C GLU A 81 4.90 1.50 -10.40
N LEU A 82 5.61 2.48 -10.97
CA LEU A 82 5.01 3.76 -11.35
C LEU A 82 3.80 3.52 -12.26
N GLY A 83 2.69 4.19 -11.96
CA GLY A 83 1.48 4.11 -12.77
C GLY A 83 0.69 2.83 -12.67
N GLU A 84 1.18 1.86 -11.90
CA GLU A 84 0.51 0.56 -11.77
C GLU A 84 -0.69 0.65 -10.82
N TRP A 85 -1.85 0.23 -11.31
CA TRP A 85 -3.05 0.15 -10.47
C TRP A 85 -2.85 -0.93 -9.41
N HIS A 86 -3.13 -0.60 -8.15
CA HIS A 86 -2.96 -1.52 -7.04
C HIS A 86 -3.97 -1.24 -5.93
N GLN A 87 -4.39 -2.31 -5.24
CA GLN A 87 -5.26 -2.21 -4.09
C GLN A 87 -4.79 -3.19 -3.03
N LEU A 88 -4.47 -2.67 -1.86
CA LEU A 88 -4.07 -3.50 -0.71
C LEU A 88 -5.31 -3.92 0.06
N CYS A 89 -5.45 -5.24 0.26
CA CYS A 89 -6.58 -5.82 0.99
C CYS A 89 -6.08 -6.77 2.07
N ASN A 90 -6.82 -6.82 3.16
CA ASN A 90 -6.65 -7.85 4.18
C ASN A 90 -7.88 -8.76 4.15
N ASP A 91 -7.77 -9.86 3.41
CA ASP A 91 -8.86 -10.83 3.26
C ASP A 91 -8.80 -11.93 4.31
N THR A 92 -8.15 -11.68 5.44
CA THR A 92 -8.00 -12.63 6.54
C THR A 92 -8.74 -12.15 7.79
N ASP A 93 -8.73 -12.97 8.84
CA ASP A 93 -9.32 -12.65 10.14
C ASP A 93 -8.30 -12.14 11.16
N GLN A 94 -7.06 -11.85 10.71
CA GLN A 94 -5.98 -11.31 11.54
C GLN A 94 -5.54 -9.94 11.03
N PRO A 95 -5.02 -9.06 11.89
CA PRO A 95 -4.47 -7.79 11.42
C PRO A 95 -3.30 -8.01 10.46
N LEU A 96 -3.19 -7.12 9.48
CA LEU A 96 -2.08 -7.09 8.52
C LEU A 96 -1.20 -5.88 8.86
N LYS A 97 0.09 -6.11 9.07
CA LYS A 97 1.07 -5.04 9.22
C LYS A 97 2.04 -5.07 8.05
N LEU A 98 2.17 -3.93 7.39
CA LEU A 98 2.94 -3.81 6.16
C LEU A 98 3.90 -2.62 6.29
N ILE A 99 5.15 -2.86 5.94
CA ILE A 99 6.16 -1.81 5.84
C ILE A 99 6.21 -1.39 4.37
N GLU A 100 5.98 -0.11 4.13
CA GLU A 100 5.94 0.46 2.80
C GLU A 100 7.07 1.47 2.62
N ILE A 101 7.87 1.28 1.58
CA ILE A 101 8.85 2.27 1.17
C ILE A 101 8.35 2.91 -0.12
N GLN A 102 8.00 4.20 -0.05
CA GLN A 102 7.68 4.99 -1.22
C GLN A 102 8.97 5.66 -1.70
N TYR A 103 9.23 5.63 -2.99
CA TYR A 103 10.43 6.26 -3.56
C TYR A 103 10.18 6.73 -4.98
N GLY A 104 10.82 7.82 -5.35
CA GLY A 104 10.67 8.39 -6.68
C GLY A 104 10.89 9.89 -6.69
N ALA A 105 10.39 10.55 -7.72
CA ALA A 105 10.58 11.98 -7.90
C ALA A 105 9.86 12.81 -6.83
N ASP A 106 8.68 12.34 -6.37
CA ASP A 106 7.89 13.09 -5.41
C ASP A 106 6.94 12.17 -4.63
N CYS A 107 7.19 12.01 -3.33
CA CYS A 107 6.40 11.15 -2.45
C CYS A 107 5.41 11.99 -1.64
N VAL A 108 4.42 12.57 -2.32
CA VAL A 108 3.37 13.39 -1.69
C VAL A 108 2.03 12.68 -1.77
N GLU A 109 1.18 12.91 -0.76
CA GLU A 109 -0.13 12.25 -0.69
C GLU A 109 -1.07 12.66 -1.83
N GLN A 110 -0.88 13.86 -2.40
CA GLN A 110 -1.69 14.36 -3.51
C GLN A 110 -1.43 13.62 -4.83
N ASP A 111 -0.30 12.92 -4.95
CA ASP A 111 0.02 12.10 -6.13
C ASP A 111 -0.73 10.78 -6.05
N ILE A 112 -2.03 10.84 -6.32
CA ILE A 112 -2.89 9.67 -6.24
C ILE A 112 -4.07 9.82 -7.21
N GLU A 113 -4.34 8.75 -7.95
CA GLU A 113 -5.55 8.60 -8.73
C GLU A 113 -6.27 7.38 -8.18
N ARG A 114 -7.55 7.52 -7.91
CA ARG A 114 -8.39 6.45 -7.37
C ARG A 114 -9.41 5.99 -8.39
N ARG A 115 -9.77 4.75 -8.25
CA ARG A 115 -10.73 4.14 -9.16
C ARG A 115 -11.90 3.48 -8.43
#